data_6afc1b860528bb18ad19cfda0781e4c8
#
_entry.id   6afc1b860528bb18ad19cfda0781e4c8
#
_cell.length_a   1.000
_cell.length_b   1.000
_cell.length_c   1.000
_cell.angle_alpha   90.00
_cell.angle_beta   90.00
_cell.angle_gamma   90.00
#
_symmetry.space_group_name_H-M   'P 1'
#
loop_
_entity.id
_entity.type
_entity.pdbx_description
1 polymer ?
#
loop_
_entity_poly.entity_id
_entity_poly.type
_entity_poly.pdbx_seq_one_letter_code
_entity_poly.pdbx_strand_id
1 'polypeptide(L)'
;GGGEEILVLEGTFSDESGHYPAGTYLRNPVGSSHAPFSEEGCTILVKLHQMHPADQQRLVINTRSAAWVPGLVNGLEVLPLHGHGSEHVALVRWAPGTVFQPHGHPGGEEILVLSGVFQDEHGTYPSGSWLRNPPGSVHRPWSEVGCTIWVKTGHLPTCLGPDGTDAVVSG
;
A
#
# COMPACT_ATOMS: atom_id res chain seq x y z
N GLY A 1 13.42 5.61 15.49
CA GLY A 1 13.62 5.05 14.16
C GLY A 1 13.19 5.97 13.02
N GLY A 2 13.26 5.49 11.79
CA GLY A 2 12.91 6.23 10.57
C GLY A 2 11.42 6.16 10.19
N GLY A 3 10.55 5.90 11.15
CA GLY A 3 9.13 5.69 10.94
C GLY A 3 8.80 4.24 10.53
N GLU A 4 7.55 3.87 10.74
CA GLU A 4 7.05 2.52 10.50
C GLU A 4 5.60 2.56 10.04
N GLU A 5 5.29 1.78 9.02
CA GLU A 5 3.95 1.57 8.48
C GLU A 5 3.66 0.07 8.53
N ILE A 6 2.53 -0.32 9.13
CA ILE A 6 2.15 -1.73 9.33
C ILE A 6 0.73 -1.96 8.85
N LEU A 7 0.50 -3.08 8.18
CA LEU A 7 -0.82 -3.70 8.02
C LEU A 7 -0.77 -5.09 8.64
N VAL A 8 -1.61 -5.34 9.64
CA VAL A 8 -1.72 -6.66 10.28
C VAL A 8 -2.54 -7.56 9.37
N LEU A 9 -1.92 -8.62 8.84
CA LEU A 9 -2.53 -9.55 7.89
C LEU A 9 -3.25 -10.69 8.61
N GLU A 10 -2.59 -11.25 9.65
CA GLU A 10 -3.10 -12.37 10.45
C GLU A 10 -2.71 -12.19 11.92
N GLY A 11 -3.48 -12.80 12.82
CA GLY A 11 -3.23 -12.76 14.26
C GLY A 11 -3.42 -11.38 14.88
N THR A 12 -2.67 -11.09 15.94
CA THR A 12 -2.74 -9.82 16.67
C THR A 12 -1.32 -9.30 16.94
N PHE A 13 -1.01 -8.16 16.35
CA PHE A 13 0.17 -7.36 16.67
C PHE A 13 -0.14 -6.50 17.90
N SER A 14 0.81 -6.33 18.80
CA SER A 14 0.60 -5.61 20.06
C SER A 14 1.81 -4.77 20.42
N ASP A 15 1.59 -3.71 21.17
CA ASP A 15 2.60 -2.93 21.85
C ASP A 15 2.04 -2.40 23.19
N GLU A 16 2.82 -1.58 23.90
CA GLU A 16 2.38 -0.96 25.16
C GLU A 16 1.18 -0.02 25.03
N SER A 17 0.81 0.35 23.79
CA SER A 17 -0.34 1.24 23.52
C SER A 17 -1.63 0.47 23.20
N GLY A 18 -1.54 -0.84 22.87
CA GLY A 18 -2.72 -1.63 22.59
C GLY A 18 -2.49 -2.92 21.80
N HIS A 19 -3.62 -3.52 21.43
CA HIS A 19 -3.69 -4.77 20.67
C HIS A 19 -4.34 -4.49 19.32
N TYR A 20 -3.71 -4.90 18.24
CA TYR A 20 -4.07 -4.59 16.87
C TYR A 20 -4.34 -5.89 16.09
N PRO A 21 -5.59 -6.34 16.00
CA PRO A 21 -5.93 -7.57 15.29
C PRO A 21 -5.79 -7.42 13.77
N ALA A 22 -5.81 -8.54 13.07
CA ALA A 22 -5.78 -8.60 11.61
C ALA A 22 -6.79 -7.63 10.97
N GLY A 23 -6.35 -6.86 9.98
CA GLY A 23 -7.07 -5.76 9.36
C GLY A 23 -6.81 -4.40 10.01
N THR A 24 -5.93 -4.31 11.00
CA THR A 24 -5.49 -3.01 11.54
C THR A 24 -4.34 -2.45 10.71
N TYR A 25 -4.48 -1.19 10.28
CA TYR A 25 -3.41 -0.40 9.68
C TYR A 25 -2.86 0.60 10.70
N LEU A 26 -1.53 0.65 10.82
CA LEU A 26 -0.83 1.54 11.76
C LEU A 26 0.23 2.37 11.04
N ARG A 27 0.41 3.60 11.48
CA ARG A 27 1.57 4.45 11.15
C ARG A 27 2.17 5.01 12.43
N ASN A 28 3.45 4.79 12.61
CA ASN A 28 4.26 5.32 13.69
C ASN A 28 5.31 6.27 13.07
N PRO A 29 5.21 7.60 13.31
CA PRO A 29 6.05 8.59 12.64
C PRO A 29 7.53 8.47 12.99
N VAL A 30 8.36 9.18 12.24
CA VAL A 30 9.80 9.30 12.52
C VAL A 30 10.03 9.78 13.96
N GLY A 31 10.94 9.12 14.68
CA GLY A 31 11.24 9.41 16.08
C GLY A 31 10.40 8.63 17.09
N SER A 32 9.34 7.94 16.66
CA SER A 32 8.57 7.06 17.56
C SER A 32 9.38 5.84 18.00
N SER A 33 9.01 5.29 19.15
CA SER A 33 9.51 4.02 19.69
C SER A 33 8.38 3.25 20.32
N HIS A 34 8.43 1.94 20.29
CA HIS A 34 7.51 1.04 20.95
C HIS A 34 8.20 -0.31 21.24
N ALA A 35 7.57 -1.14 22.06
CA ALA A 35 8.00 -2.49 22.36
C ALA A 35 7.00 -3.50 21.77
N PRO A 36 7.16 -3.91 20.50
CA PRO A 36 6.21 -4.79 19.82
C PRO A 36 6.29 -6.22 20.36
N PHE A 37 5.12 -6.87 20.46
CA PHE A 37 4.99 -8.28 20.79
C PHE A 37 3.74 -8.89 20.14
N SER A 38 3.64 -10.21 20.19
CA SER A 38 2.44 -10.94 19.81
C SER A 38 2.37 -12.22 20.68
N GLU A 39 1.26 -12.42 21.39
CA GLU A 39 1.10 -13.58 22.28
C GLU A 39 0.88 -14.87 21.48
N GLU A 40 0.03 -14.83 20.47
CA GLU A 40 -0.35 -15.98 19.64
C GLU A 40 0.34 -16.00 18.26
N GLY A 41 1.17 -15.00 18.01
CA GLY A 41 1.80 -14.79 16.70
C GLY A 41 0.95 -13.91 15.78
N CYS A 42 1.62 -13.27 14.83
CA CYS A 42 0.98 -12.47 13.80
C CYS A 42 1.81 -12.44 12.52
N THR A 43 1.13 -12.20 11.41
CA THR A 43 1.76 -11.88 10.12
C THR A 43 1.46 -10.41 9.79
N ILE A 44 2.49 -9.66 9.45
CA ILE A 44 2.37 -8.23 9.13
C ILE A 44 3.05 -7.91 7.79
N LEU A 45 2.45 -6.99 7.01
CA LEU A 45 3.19 -6.17 6.06
C LEU A 45 3.81 -5.02 6.84
N VAL A 46 5.11 -4.84 6.77
CA VAL A 46 5.80 -3.73 7.43
C VAL A 46 6.72 -2.99 6.46
N LYS A 47 6.67 -1.66 6.51
CA LYS A 47 7.58 -0.77 5.79
C LYS A 47 8.31 0.12 6.78
N LEU A 48 9.64 0.04 6.75
CA LEU A 48 10.53 0.75 7.68
C LEU A 48 11.33 1.81 6.95
N HIS A 49 11.60 2.93 7.64
CA HIS A 49 12.49 4.00 7.14
C HIS A 49 12.04 4.64 5.80
N GLN A 50 10.74 4.63 5.52
CA GLN A 50 10.16 5.14 4.26
C GLN A 50 9.22 6.33 4.48
N MET A 51 9.19 6.89 5.67
CA MET A 51 8.37 8.04 5.97
C MET A 51 9.12 9.35 5.77
N HIS A 52 8.45 10.33 5.21
CA HIS A 52 8.97 11.69 5.15
C HIS A 52 9.10 12.27 6.57
N PRO A 53 10.22 12.92 6.95
CA PRO A 53 10.40 13.43 8.31
C PRO A 53 9.34 14.45 8.76
N ALA A 54 8.73 15.17 7.82
CA ALA A 54 7.64 16.11 8.13
C ALA A 54 6.27 15.43 8.31
N ASP A 55 6.14 14.15 7.96
CA ASP A 55 4.92 13.37 8.16
C ASP A 55 4.91 12.79 9.59
N GLN A 56 4.34 13.57 10.51
CA GLN A 56 4.29 13.25 11.94
C GLN A 56 2.96 12.63 12.37
N GLN A 57 2.12 12.22 11.41
CA GLN A 57 0.81 11.67 11.71
C GLN A 57 0.91 10.22 12.20
N ARG A 58 0.55 10.00 13.47
CA ARG A 58 0.28 8.65 14.00
C ARG A 58 -1.13 8.24 13.62
N LEU A 59 -1.29 7.03 13.09
CA LEU A 59 -2.59 6.47 12.69
C LEU A 59 -2.77 5.06 13.24
N VAL A 60 -4.03 4.77 13.60
CA VAL A 60 -4.52 3.42 13.86
C VAL A 60 -5.90 3.31 13.22
N ILE A 61 -6.03 2.51 12.17
CA ILE A 61 -7.28 2.36 11.40
C ILE A 61 -7.68 0.88 11.40
N ASN A 62 -8.88 0.59 11.90
CA ASN A 62 -9.49 -0.72 11.72
C ASN A 62 -10.15 -0.77 10.33
N THR A 63 -9.50 -1.40 9.36
CA THR A 63 -9.97 -1.45 7.96
C THR A 63 -11.24 -2.28 7.78
N ARG A 64 -11.58 -3.13 8.75
CA ARG A 64 -12.81 -3.95 8.70
C ARG A 64 -14.07 -3.14 9.01
N SER A 65 -13.94 -2.05 9.78
CA SER A 65 -15.06 -1.16 10.16
C SER A 65 -15.00 0.20 9.47
N ALA A 66 -13.91 0.53 8.79
CA ALA A 66 -13.76 1.79 8.08
C ALA A 66 -14.63 1.84 6.81
N ALA A 67 -15.03 3.06 6.44
CA ALA A 67 -15.91 3.27 5.29
C ALA A 67 -15.14 3.23 3.97
N TRP A 68 -15.65 2.43 3.03
CA TRP A 68 -15.19 2.40 1.64
C TRP A 68 -15.93 3.46 0.83
N VAL A 69 -15.25 4.03 -0.15
CA VAL A 69 -15.82 5.01 -1.09
C VAL A 69 -15.71 4.48 -2.52
N PRO A 70 -16.60 4.90 -3.44
CA PRO A 70 -16.49 4.54 -4.85
C PRO A 70 -15.14 4.94 -5.43
N GLY A 71 -14.54 4.06 -6.23
CA GLY A 71 -13.30 4.34 -6.97
C GLY A 71 -13.57 5.09 -8.28
N LEU A 72 -12.50 5.26 -9.07
CA LEU A 72 -12.53 6.04 -10.33
C LEU A 72 -13.30 5.34 -11.47
N VAL A 73 -13.45 4.03 -11.41
CA VAL A 73 -14.22 3.24 -12.39
C VAL A 73 -15.25 2.38 -11.68
N ASN A 74 -16.28 2.00 -12.41
CA ASN A 74 -17.32 1.10 -11.90
C ASN A 74 -16.70 -0.25 -11.50
N GLY A 75 -17.06 -0.79 -10.34
CA GLY A 75 -16.50 -2.01 -9.80
C GLY A 75 -15.29 -1.81 -8.89
N LEU A 76 -14.80 -0.57 -8.72
CA LEU A 76 -13.78 -0.25 -7.71
C LEU A 76 -14.40 0.40 -6.48
N GLU A 77 -13.91 -0.02 -5.33
CA GLU A 77 -14.09 0.66 -4.04
C GLU A 77 -12.72 0.91 -3.41
N VAL A 78 -12.56 2.07 -2.80
CA VAL A 78 -11.30 2.51 -2.19
C VAL A 78 -11.53 2.78 -0.71
N LEU A 79 -10.63 2.32 0.13
CA LEU A 79 -10.49 2.72 1.52
C LEU A 79 -9.17 3.50 1.66
N PRO A 80 -9.21 4.84 1.64
CA PRO A 80 -8.01 5.65 1.87
C PRO A 80 -7.45 5.39 3.26
N LEU A 81 -6.15 5.15 3.35
CA LEU A 81 -5.46 4.91 4.63
C LEU A 81 -4.61 6.11 5.03
N HIS A 82 -3.83 6.66 4.10
CA HIS A 82 -2.95 7.80 4.35
C HIS A 82 -2.59 8.55 3.06
N GLY A 83 -2.23 9.84 3.22
CA GLY A 83 -1.65 10.65 2.16
C GLY A 83 -0.75 11.75 2.73
N HIS A 84 0.44 11.93 2.12
CA HIS A 84 1.37 13.01 2.43
C HIS A 84 2.16 13.39 1.17
N GLY A 85 1.99 14.64 0.71
CA GLY A 85 2.60 15.07 -0.55
C GLY A 85 2.12 14.21 -1.73
N SER A 86 3.05 13.57 -2.44
CA SER A 86 2.74 12.63 -3.53
C SER A 86 2.43 11.20 -3.05
N GLU A 87 2.75 10.86 -1.80
CA GLU A 87 2.49 9.54 -1.25
C GLU A 87 1.00 9.34 -0.98
N HIS A 88 0.45 8.23 -1.45
CA HIS A 88 -0.91 7.78 -1.14
C HIS A 88 -0.91 6.29 -0.81
N VAL A 89 -1.65 5.92 0.25
CA VAL A 89 -1.82 4.53 0.68
C VAL A 89 -3.31 4.23 0.78
N ALA A 90 -3.74 3.12 0.22
CA ALA A 90 -5.14 2.69 0.26
C ALA A 90 -5.28 1.17 0.23
N LEU A 91 -6.43 0.67 0.67
CA LEU A 91 -6.95 -0.59 0.19
C LEU A 91 -7.86 -0.33 -1.01
N VAL A 92 -7.78 -1.18 -2.03
CA VAL A 92 -8.65 -1.12 -3.20
C VAL A 92 -9.28 -2.48 -3.42
N ARG A 93 -10.60 -2.48 -3.51
CA ARG A 93 -11.41 -3.67 -3.81
C ARG A 93 -11.88 -3.60 -5.26
N TRP A 94 -11.69 -4.69 -5.96
CA TRP A 94 -12.07 -4.90 -7.35
C TRP A 94 -13.19 -5.91 -7.42
N ALA A 95 -14.32 -5.53 -7.97
CA ALA A 95 -15.37 -6.50 -8.30
C ALA A 95 -14.91 -7.40 -9.47
N PRO A 96 -15.44 -8.64 -9.59
CA PRO A 96 -15.16 -9.49 -10.74
C PRO A 96 -15.45 -8.80 -12.07
N GLY A 97 -14.52 -8.93 -13.04
CA GLY A 97 -14.63 -8.33 -14.38
C GLY A 97 -14.27 -6.84 -14.44
N THR A 98 -13.81 -6.23 -13.36
CA THR A 98 -13.40 -4.82 -13.36
C THR A 98 -12.11 -4.62 -14.15
N VAL A 99 -12.12 -3.64 -15.04
CA VAL A 99 -10.95 -3.20 -15.84
C VAL A 99 -10.71 -1.72 -15.57
N PHE A 100 -9.46 -1.37 -15.30
CA PHE A 100 -9.05 0.02 -15.18
C PHE A 100 -8.41 0.53 -16.47
N GLN A 101 -8.46 1.83 -16.70
CA GLN A 101 -7.81 2.48 -17.84
C GLN A 101 -6.28 2.37 -17.74
N PRO A 102 -5.54 2.37 -18.86
CA PRO A 102 -4.09 2.54 -18.81
C PRO A 102 -3.75 3.83 -18.06
N HIS A 103 -2.84 3.72 -17.10
CA HIS A 103 -2.42 4.87 -16.29
C HIS A 103 -0.98 4.71 -15.83
N GLY A 104 -0.36 5.81 -15.45
CA GLY A 104 1.03 5.87 -15.03
C GLY A 104 1.21 6.29 -13.59
N HIS A 105 2.35 5.90 -13.04
CA HIS A 105 2.77 6.18 -11.67
C HIS A 105 4.07 6.98 -11.65
N PRO A 106 4.02 8.34 -11.72
CA PRO A 106 5.24 9.18 -11.74
C PRO A 106 6.19 8.91 -10.58
N GLY A 107 5.66 8.66 -9.38
CA GLY A 107 6.44 8.33 -8.18
C GLY A 107 6.44 6.82 -7.85
N GLY A 108 6.15 5.96 -8.84
CA GLY A 108 6.10 4.51 -8.66
C GLY A 108 4.91 4.01 -7.84
N GLU A 109 4.80 2.71 -7.77
CA GLU A 109 3.72 1.99 -7.09
C GLU A 109 4.23 0.71 -6.44
N GLU A 110 3.68 0.36 -5.29
CA GLU A 110 3.80 -0.97 -4.69
C GLU A 110 2.42 -1.53 -4.39
N ILE A 111 2.23 -2.82 -4.66
CA ILE A 111 0.99 -3.55 -4.44
C ILE A 111 1.28 -4.82 -3.64
N LEU A 112 0.43 -5.10 -2.64
CA LEU A 112 0.29 -6.43 -2.05
C LEU A 112 -1.12 -6.93 -2.32
N VAL A 113 -1.25 -8.08 -2.98
CA VAL A 113 -2.56 -8.72 -3.22
C VAL A 113 -3.00 -9.43 -1.95
N LEU A 114 -4.02 -8.91 -1.29
CA LEU A 114 -4.54 -9.43 -0.02
C LEU A 114 -5.50 -10.60 -0.22
N SER A 115 -6.29 -10.57 -1.30
CA SER A 115 -7.22 -11.64 -1.66
C SER A 115 -7.57 -11.60 -3.14
N GLY A 116 -8.01 -12.73 -3.70
CA GLY A 116 -8.36 -12.84 -5.12
C GLY A 116 -7.16 -12.82 -6.05
N VAL A 117 -7.33 -12.27 -7.25
CA VAL A 117 -6.29 -12.24 -8.30
C VAL A 117 -6.26 -10.87 -8.96
N PHE A 118 -5.15 -10.19 -8.85
CA PHE A 118 -4.84 -8.96 -9.59
C PHE A 118 -4.12 -9.31 -10.89
N GLN A 119 -4.38 -8.59 -11.97
CA GLN A 119 -3.82 -8.86 -13.30
C GLN A 119 -3.44 -7.55 -13.99
N ASP A 120 -2.43 -7.59 -14.83
CA ASP A 120 -2.08 -6.57 -15.79
C ASP A 120 -1.46 -7.23 -17.04
N GLU A 121 -1.00 -6.44 -18.03
CA GLU A 121 -0.36 -6.94 -19.26
C GLU A 121 0.96 -7.69 -19.00
N HIS A 122 1.52 -7.58 -17.80
CA HIS A 122 2.79 -8.23 -17.44
C HIS A 122 2.57 -9.55 -16.70
N GLY A 123 1.39 -9.77 -16.09
CA GLY A 123 1.15 -11.02 -15.39
C GLY A 123 -0.17 -11.15 -14.64
N THR A 124 -0.26 -12.29 -13.95
CA THR A 124 -1.39 -12.66 -13.10
C THR A 124 -0.87 -12.89 -11.69
N TYR A 125 -1.42 -12.20 -10.73
CA TYR A 125 -0.90 -12.08 -9.38
C TYR A 125 -1.94 -12.53 -8.35
N PRO A 126 -1.85 -13.77 -7.85
CA PRO A 126 -2.75 -14.27 -6.81
C PRO A 126 -2.47 -13.61 -5.44
N SER A 127 -3.35 -13.88 -4.47
CA SER A 127 -3.17 -13.48 -3.07
C SER A 127 -1.77 -13.83 -2.56
N GLY A 128 -1.14 -12.90 -1.84
CA GLY A 128 0.24 -12.99 -1.36
C GLY A 128 1.30 -12.46 -2.34
N SER A 129 0.93 -12.14 -3.59
CA SER A 129 1.86 -11.52 -4.54
C SER A 129 2.17 -10.08 -4.14
N TRP A 130 3.45 -9.72 -4.21
CA TRP A 130 3.93 -8.37 -4.04
C TRP A 130 4.55 -7.85 -5.34
N LEU A 131 4.10 -6.67 -5.77
CA LEU A 131 4.55 -6.01 -6.99
C LEU A 131 5.22 -4.68 -6.63
N ARG A 132 6.21 -4.31 -7.43
CA ARG A 132 6.83 -2.99 -7.38
C ARG A 132 7.00 -2.46 -8.79
N ASN A 133 6.26 -1.44 -9.11
CA ASN A 133 6.28 -0.73 -10.38
C ASN A 133 7.15 0.53 -10.23
N PRO A 134 8.25 0.67 -10.97
CA PRO A 134 9.17 1.79 -10.81
C PRO A 134 8.51 3.14 -11.19
N PRO A 135 9.10 4.27 -10.75
CA PRO A 135 8.66 5.59 -11.19
C PRO A 135 8.60 5.69 -12.72
N GLY A 136 7.51 6.27 -13.22
CA GLY A 136 7.24 6.40 -14.66
C GLY A 136 6.64 5.16 -15.32
N SER A 137 6.45 4.05 -14.61
CA SER A 137 5.76 2.88 -15.15
C SER A 137 4.32 3.18 -15.53
N VAL A 138 3.85 2.48 -16.55
CA VAL A 138 2.47 2.52 -17.05
C VAL A 138 1.94 1.10 -17.13
N HIS A 139 0.72 0.87 -16.68
CA HIS A 139 0.05 -0.42 -16.82
C HIS A 139 -1.47 -0.26 -17.01
N ARG A 140 -2.11 -1.35 -17.42
CA ARG A 140 -3.56 -1.48 -17.54
C ARG A 140 -4.03 -2.64 -16.67
N PRO A 141 -4.40 -2.40 -15.42
CA PRO A 141 -4.80 -3.48 -14.53
C PRO A 141 -6.27 -3.88 -14.69
N TRP A 142 -6.55 -5.14 -14.34
CA TRP A 142 -7.89 -5.71 -14.24
C TRP A 142 -7.96 -6.82 -13.19
N SER A 143 -9.15 -7.28 -12.89
CA SER A 143 -9.37 -8.50 -12.13
C SER A 143 -10.59 -9.26 -12.67
N GLU A 144 -10.38 -10.45 -13.19
CA GLU A 144 -11.46 -11.28 -13.73
C GLU A 144 -12.33 -11.86 -12.62
N VAL A 145 -11.74 -12.27 -11.53
CA VAL A 145 -12.41 -12.93 -10.40
C VAL A 145 -12.66 -12.02 -9.21
N GLY A 146 -12.17 -10.79 -9.28
CA GLY A 146 -12.15 -9.85 -8.18
C GLY A 146 -10.92 -10.01 -7.28
N CYS A 147 -10.52 -8.93 -6.62
CA CYS A 147 -9.43 -8.93 -5.65
C CYS A 147 -9.55 -7.78 -4.66
N THR A 148 -8.78 -7.89 -3.59
CA THR A 148 -8.50 -6.76 -2.69
C THR A 148 -6.98 -6.60 -2.63
N ILE A 149 -6.51 -5.38 -2.82
CA ILE A 149 -5.10 -5.03 -2.77
C ILE A 149 -4.85 -3.94 -1.71
N TRP A 150 -3.69 -4.00 -1.06
CA TRP A 150 -3.05 -2.84 -0.48
C TRP A 150 -2.18 -2.20 -1.57
N VAL A 151 -2.27 -0.88 -1.72
CA VAL A 151 -1.51 -0.14 -2.72
C VAL A 151 -0.89 1.10 -2.10
N LYS A 152 0.36 1.39 -2.47
CA LYS A 152 1.08 2.59 -2.11
C LYS A 152 1.70 3.20 -3.37
N THR A 153 1.40 4.46 -3.63
CA THR A 153 1.87 5.19 -4.81
C THR A 153 2.63 6.45 -4.45
N GLY A 154 3.48 6.94 -5.36
CA GLY A 154 4.12 8.24 -5.24
C GLY A 154 5.27 8.33 -4.24
N HIS A 155 5.76 7.20 -3.71
CA HIS A 155 6.73 7.14 -2.61
C HIS A 155 8.11 6.60 -3.03
N LEU A 156 8.24 6.07 -4.24
CA LEU A 156 9.52 5.55 -4.69
C LEU A 156 10.41 6.71 -5.16
N PRO A 157 11.70 6.69 -4.81
CA PRO A 157 12.61 7.73 -5.27
C PRO A 157 12.74 7.66 -6.79
N THR A 158 12.57 8.82 -7.43
CA THR A 158 12.99 9.00 -8.82
C THR A 158 14.51 8.94 -8.87
N CYS A 159 15.07 8.11 -9.75
CA CYS A 159 16.51 8.15 -10.03
C CYS A 159 16.80 9.46 -10.74
N LEU A 160 17.33 10.44 -10.01
CA LEU A 160 17.90 11.64 -10.64
C LEU A 160 19.13 11.21 -11.46
N GLY A 161 19.20 11.62 -12.71
CA GLY A 161 20.44 11.52 -13.50
C GLY A 161 21.58 12.26 -12.81
N PRO A 162 22.84 12.04 -13.20
CA PRO A 162 24.00 12.69 -12.61
C PRO A 162 23.97 14.22 -12.70
N ASP A 163 23.10 14.79 -13.49
CA ASP A 163 22.82 16.23 -13.67
C ASP A 163 21.61 16.73 -12.84
N GLY A 164 21.02 15.89 -11.98
CA GLY A 164 19.86 16.21 -11.15
C GLY A 164 18.52 16.26 -11.92
N THR A 165 18.50 15.83 -13.17
CA THR A 165 17.27 15.66 -13.94
C THR A 165 16.66 14.27 -13.74
N ASP A 166 15.34 14.14 -13.87
CA ASP A 166 14.66 12.85 -13.78
C ASP A 166 15.17 11.92 -14.88
N ALA A 167 15.84 10.84 -14.48
CA ALA A 167 16.25 9.80 -15.42
C ALA A 167 15.00 9.04 -15.88
N VAL A 168 14.60 9.27 -17.13
CA VAL A 168 13.60 8.43 -17.80
C VAL A 168 14.25 7.06 -18.03
N VAL A 169 13.88 6.08 -17.22
CA VAL A 169 14.28 4.68 -17.46
C VAL A 169 13.43 4.15 -18.60
N SER A 170 13.96 4.21 -19.82
CA SER A 170 13.42 3.49 -20.95
C SER A 170 13.82 2.01 -20.81
N GLY A 171 12.88 1.14 -20.49
CA GLY A 171 12.98 -0.30 -20.50
C GLY A 171 12.09 -0.88 -21.54
#